data_0ed17817acdbf0ff9e9a097b52415264
#
_entry.id   0ed17817acdbf0ff9e9a097b52415264
#
_cell.length_a   1.000
_cell.length_b   1.000
_cell.length_c   1.000
_cell.angle_alpha   90.00
_cell.angle_beta   90.00
_cell.angle_gamma   90.00
#
_symmetry.space_group_name_H-M   'P 1'
#
loop_
_entity.id
_entity.type
_entity.pdbx_description
1 polymer ?
#
loop_
_entity_poly.entity_id
_entity_poly.type
_entity_poly.pdbx_seq_one_letter_code
_entity_poly.pdbx_strand_id
1 'polypeptide(L)'
;MGDRTNVGSSFSRVVTGLVFVLTGLLHFAAPGAYERIMPPYLPLHRELVYASGAAEVLGGLGLLPRRTRPAAGVGLILLLAAVLPANVQMLIDARAAGKPSWWLALLWLRLPLQGVLAAWVWKVSRRPD
;
A
#
# COMPACT_ATOMS: atom_id res chain seq x y z
N MET A 1 -34.59 1.93 2.10
CA MET A 1 -33.48 2.83 2.53
C MET A 1 -32.16 2.08 2.80
N GLY A 2 -32.16 0.78 2.88
CA GLY A 2 -30.95 -0.02 3.12
C GLY A 2 -30.03 -0.30 1.93
N ASP A 3 -30.47 0.00 0.71
CA ASP A 3 -29.77 -0.48 -0.51
C ASP A 3 -28.63 0.46 -0.99
N ARG A 4 -28.75 1.75 -0.80
CA ARG A 4 -27.75 2.72 -1.30
C ARG A 4 -26.44 2.72 -0.50
N THR A 5 -26.49 2.43 0.78
CA THR A 5 -25.30 2.38 1.63
C THR A 5 -24.46 1.13 1.37
N ASN A 6 -25.10 0.03 1.02
CA ASN A 6 -24.43 -1.23 0.73
C ASN A 6 -23.71 -1.20 -0.62
N VAL A 7 -24.33 -0.60 -1.64
CA VAL A 7 -23.71 -0.46 -2.97
C VAL A 7 -22.43 0.39 -2.91
N GLY A 8 -22.49 1.53 -2.21
CA GLY A 8 -21.32 2.39 -2.03
C GLY A 8 -20.20 1.73 -1.25
N SER A 9 -20.54 0.90 -0.26
CA SER A 9 -19.56 0.13 0.53
C SER A 9 -18.87 -0.94 -0.32
N SER A 10 -19.64 -1.68 -1.10
CA SER A 10 -19.11 -2.72 -2.00
C SER A 10 -18.24 -2.11 -3.10
N PHE A 11 -18.67 -1.00 -3.70
CA PHE A 11 -17.91 -0.29 -4.73
C PHE A 11 -16.57 0.19 -4.18
N SER A 12 -16.54 0.85 -3.02
CA SER A 12 -15.31 1.31 -2.38
C SER A 12 -14.33 0.18 -2.12
N ARG A 13 -14.85 -0.98 -1.69
CA ARG A 13 -14.05 -2.16 -1.41
C ARG A 13 -13.44 -2.76 -2.67
N VAL A 14 -14.22 -2.88 -3.73
CA VAL A 14 -13.75 -3.40 -5.02
C VAL A 14 -12.67 -2.49 -5.59
N VAL A 15 -12.90 -1.18 -5.60
CA VAL A 15 -11.92 -0.20 -6.09
C VAL A 15 -10.63 -0.29 -5.27
N THR A 16 -10.72 -0.33 -3.94
CA THR A 16 -9.55 -0.45 -3.07
C THR A 16 -8.78 -1.73 -3.36
N GLY A 17 -9.48 -2.87 -3.46
CA GLY A 17 -8.87 -4.16 -3.79
C GLY A 17 -8.16 -4.14 -5.14
N LEU A 18 -8.80 -3.58 -6.17
CA LEU A 18 -8.21 -3.47 -7.51
C LEU A 18 -6.98 -2.57 -7.53
N VAL A 19 -7.00 -1.45 -6.80
CA VAL A 19 -5.84 -0.56 -6.69
C VAL A 19 -4.65 -1.31 -6.08
N PHE A 20 -4.85 -2.06 -5.01
CA PHE A 20 -3.79 -2.86 -4.41
C PHE A 20 -3.29 -3.96 -5.35
N VAL A 21 -4.17 -4.62 -6.07
CA VAL A 21 -3.77 -5.63 -7.08
C VAL A 21 -2.89 -5.00 -8.15
N LEU A 22 -3.31 -3.86 -8.71
CA LEU A 22 -2.56 -3.17 -9.76
C LEU A 22 -1.20 -2.69 -9.25
N THR A 23 -1.16 -2.06 -8.09
CA THR A 23 0.11 -1.58 -7.50
C THR A 23 1.01 -2.73 -7.09
N GLY A 24 0.45 -3.84 -6.61
CA GLY A 24 1.20 -5.06 -6.31
C GLY A 24 1.82 -5.68 -7.56
N LEU A 25 1.09 -5.71 -8.67
CA LEU A 25 1.60 -6.20 -9.95
C LEU A 25 2.77 -5.35 -10.48
N LEU A 26 2.78 -4.05 -10.19
CA LEU A 26 3.89 -3.17 -10.57
C LEU A 26 5.21 -3.56 -9.91
N HIS A 27 5.19 -4.20 -8.74
CA HIS A 27 6.40 -4.73 -8.10
C HIS A 27 7.08 -5.79 -8.96
N PHE A 28 6.30 -6.55 -9.73
CA PHE A 28 6.82 -7.56 -10.66
C PHE A 28 7.18 -6.97 -12.02
N ALA A 29 6.46 -5.94 -12.46
CA ALA A 29 6.69 -5.31 -13.76
C ALA A 29 7.92 -4.36 -13.74
N ALA A 30 8.17 -3.69 -12.61
CA ALA A 30 9.24 -2.72 -12.47
C ALA A 30 9.99 -2.89 -11.12
N PRO A 31 10.55 -4.07 -10.83
CA PRO A 31 11.18 -4.32 -9.54
C PRO A 31 12.35 -3.38 -9.23
N GLY A 32 13.12 -2.98 -10.24
CA GLY A 32 14.25 -2.07 -10.06
C GLY A 32 13.86 -0.70 -9.49
N ALA A 33 12.69 -0.20 -9.82
CA ALA A 33 12.20 1.07 -9.26
C ALA A 33 11.97 0.97 -7.74
N TYR A 34 11.44 -0.16 -7.29
CA TYR A 34 11.21 -0.43 -5.86
C TYR A 34 12.51 -0.73 -5.11
N GLU A 35 13.45 -1.45 -5.74
CA GLU A 35 14.76 -1.74 -5.14
C GLU A 35 15.54 -0.46 -4.85
N ARG A 36 15.44 0.55 -5.70
CA ARG A 36 16.17 1.83 -5.55
C ARG A 36 15.75 2.61 -4.31
N ILE A 37 14.54 2.45 -3.83
CA ILE A 37 14.04 3.17 -2.65
C ILE A 37 14.17 2.35 -1.36
N MET A 38 14.65 1.11 -1.45
CA MET A 38 14.82 0.28 -0.27
C MET A 38 15.99 0.76 0.59
N PRO A 39 15.86 0.71 1.94
CA PRO A 39 16.97 1.01 2.82
C PRO A 39 18.18 0.13 2.51
N PRO A 40 19.41 0.70 2.44
CA PRO A 40 20.60 -0.09 2.07
C PRO A 40 20.97 -1.15 3.09
N TYR A 41 20.51 -1.02 4.34
CA TYR A 41 20.76 -2.00 5.40
C TYR A 41 19.89 -3.26 5.30
N LEU A 42 18.88 -3.28 4.42
CA LEU A 42 18.06 -4.48 4.22
C LEU A 42 18.71 -5.40 3.19
N PRO A 43 18.77 -6.72 3.47
CA PRO A 43 19.24 -7.70 2.50
C PRO A 43 18.14 -8.06 1.50
N LEU A 44 18.53 -8.78 0.43
CA LEU A 44 17.59 -9.44 -0.50
C LEU A 44 16.54 -8.47 -1.07
N HIS A 45 16.97 -7.33 -1.59
CA HIS A 45 16.07 -6.29 -2.08
C HIS A 45 15.03 -6.80 -3.07
N ARG A 46 15.45 -7.58 -4.08
CA ARG A 46 14.54 -8.08 -5.13
C ARG A 46 13.52 -9.05 -4.58
N GLU A 47 13.94 -9.95 -3.71
CA GLU A 47 13.05 -10.92 -3.05
C GLU A 47 12.03 -10.23 -2.15
N LEU A 48 12.45 -9.20 -1.42
CA LEU A 48 11.54 -8.39 -0.59
C LEU A 48 10.55 -7.59 -1.44
N VAL A 49 10.97 -7.06 -2.58
CA VAL A 49 10.08 -6.39 -3.54
C VAL A 49 9.02 -7.37 -4.05
N TYR A 50 9.41 -8.55 -4.45
CA TYR A 50 8.47 -9.57 -4.93
C TYR A 50 7.54 -10.07 -3.83
N ALA A 51 8.07 -10.30 -2.64
CA ALA A 51 7.26 -10.69 -1.49
C ALA A 51 6.22 -9.61 -1.14
N SER A 52 6.61 -8.35 -1.15
CA SER A 52 5.71 -7.22 -0.93
C SER A 52 4.63 -7.13 -2.01
N GLY A 53 5.00 -7.29 -3.27
CA GLY A 53 4.08 -7.30 -4.40
C GLY A 53 3.06 -8.44 -4.29
N ALA A 54 3.52 -9.64 -3.95
CA ALA A 54 2.64 -10.80 -3.75
C ALA A 54 1.67 -10.57 -2.58
N ALA A 55 2.16 -10.06 -1.46
CA ALA A 55 1.33 -9.73 -0.30
C ALA A 55 0.28 -8.67 -0.64
N GLU A 56 0.64 -7.69 -1.44
CA GLU A 56 -0.25 -6.61 -1.87
C GLU A 56 -1.35 -7.12 -2.81
N VAL A 57 -1.01 -7.97 -3.76
CA VAL A 57 -1.98 -8.62 -4.66
C VAL A 57 -2.94 -9.51 -3.86
N LEU A 58 -2.41 -10.37 -3.00
CA LEU A 58 -3.21 -11.26 -2.17
C LEU A 58 -4.11 -10.49 -1.20
N GLY A 59 -3.57 -9.42 -0.60
CA GLY A 59 -4.35 -8.55 0.28
C GLY A 59 -5.48 -7.84 -0.48
N GLY A 60 -5.21 -7.33 -1.65
CA GLY A 60 -6.21 -6.69 -2.51
C GLY A 60 -7.33 -7.65 -2.91
N LEU A 61 -6.97 -8.84 -3.37
CA LEU A 61 -7.94 -9.89 -3.69
C LEU A 61 -8.70 -10.36 -2.45
N GLY A 62 -8.02 -10.49 -1.32
CA GLY A 62 -8.60 -10.94 -0.06
C GLY A 62 -9.64 -9.99 0.55
N LEU A 63 -9.65 -8.72 0.12
CA LEU A 63 -10.68 -7.75 0.54
C LEU A 63 -12.06 -8.08 -0.05
N LEU A 64 -12.13 -8.84 -1.14
CA LEU A 64 -13.37 -9.10 -1.85
C LEU A 64 -14.26 -10.11 -1.12
N PRO A 65 -13.80 -11.36 -0.79
CA PRO A 65 -14.64 -12.31 -0.09
C PRO A 65 -14.83 -11.91 1.39
N ARG A 66 -16.02 -12.12 1.90
CA ARG A 66 -16.37 -11.84 3.30
C ARG A 66 -15.45 -12.54 4.31
N ARG A 67 -15.11 -13.81 4.02
CA ARG A 67 -14.33 -14.64 4.94
C ARG A 67 -12.89 -14.16 5.12
N THR A 68 -12.26 -13.68 4.05
CA THR A 68 -10.85 -13.29 4.06
C THR A 68 -10.66 -11.80 4.32
N ARG A 69 -11.71 -11.02 4.20
CA ARG A 69 -11.67 -9.55 4.27
C ARG A 69 -11.02 -8.98 5.53
N PRO A 70 -11.40 -9.43 6.76
CA PRO A 70 -10.75 -8.88 7.95
C PRO A 70 -9.25 -9.20 8.02
N ALA A 71 -8.86 -10.41 7.66
CA ALA A 71 -7.46 -10.82 7.63
C ALA A 71 -6.68 -10.07 6.55
N ALA A 72 -7.27 -9.89 5.37
CA ALA A 72 -6.66 -9.11 4.29
C ALA A 72 -6.44 -7.66 4.70
N GLY A 73 -7.41 -7.06 5.38
CA GLY A 73 -7.27 -5.69 5.91
C GLY A 73 -6.10 -5.56 6.89
N VAL A 74 -5.99 -6.47 7.83
CA VAL A 74 -4.85 -6.50 8.77
C VAL A 74 -3.53 -6.71 8.02
N GLY A 75 -3.49 -7.66 7.09
CA GLY A 75 -2.30 -7.93 6.30
C GLY A 75 -1.82 -6.73 5.49
N LEU A 76 -2.74 -6.00 4.85
CA LEU A 76 -2.42 -4.78 4.09
C LEU A 76 -1.92 -3.66 5.00
N ILE A 77 -2.50 -3.49 6.18
CA ILE A 77 -2.05 -2.50 7.16
C ILE A 77 -0.64 -2.82 7.66
N LEU A 78 -0.35 -4.09 7.95
CA LEU A 78 0.98 -4.53 8.33
C LEU A 78 1.99 -4.31 7.19
N LEU A 79 1.58 -4.55 5.94
CA LEU A 79 2.41 -4.30 4.78
C LEU A 79 2.71 -2.81 4.63
N LEU A 80 1.72 -1.94 4.79
CA LEU A 80 1.91 -0.48 4.78
C LEU A 80 2.92 -0.04 5.85
N ALA A 81 2.83 -0.60 7.04
CA ALA A 81 3.80 -0.35 8.11
C ALA A 81 5.19 -0.85 7.73
N ALA A 82 5.29 -2.02 7.11
CA ALA A 82 6.56 -2.62 6.71
C ALA A 82 7.26 -1.83 5.58
N VAL A 83 6.52 -1.15 4.71
CA VAL A 83 7.10 -0.33 3.63
C VAL A 83 7.41 1.10 4.07
N LEU A 84 7.03 1.50 5.28
CA LEU A 84 7.33 2.83 5.81
C LEU A 84 8.83 3.16 5.80
N PRO A 85 9.75 2.26 6.18
CA PRO A 85 11.19 2.52 6.07
C PRO A 85 11.64 2.88 4.65
N ALA A 86 11.06 2.26 3.62
CA ALA A 86 11.37 2.59 2.22
C ALA A 86 10.90 4.01 1.86
N ASN A 87 9.73 4.42 2.32
CA ASN A 87 9.22 5.78 2.11
C ASN A 87 10.09 6.83 2.84
N VAL A 88 10.56 6.52 4.04
CA VAL A 88 11.49 7.38 4.78
C VAL A 88 12.84 7.45 4.04
N GLN A 89 13.36 6.33 3.57
CA GLN A 89 14.62 6.27 2.82
C GLN A 89 14.55 7.13 1.54
N MET A 90 13.42 7.06 0.83
CA MET A 90 13.20 7.88 -0.37
C MET A 90 13.33 9.38 -0.07
N LEU A 91 12.80 9.83 1.07
CA LEU A 91 12.92 11.21 1.52
C LEU A 91 14.37 11.57 1.88
N ILE A 92 15.06 10.68 2.59
CA ILE A 92 16.48 10.87 2.96
C ILE A 92 17.34 11.03 1.71
N ASP A 93 17.18 10.13 0.75
CA ASP A 93 17.93 10.13 -0.51
C ASP A 93 17.66 11.38 -1.35
N ALA A 94 16.41 11.80 -1.41
CA ALA A 94 16.03 13.01 -2.15
C ALA A 94 16.62 14.27 -1.51
N ARG A 95 16.69 14.35 -0.19
CA ARG A 95 17.34 15.46 0.51
C ARG A 95 18.85 15.46 0.23
N ALA A 96 19.50 14.32 0.31
CA ALA A 96 20.93 14.18 0.03
C ALA A 96 21.25 14.51 -1.43
N ALA A 97 20.37 14.20 -2.37
CA ALA A 97 20.53 14.52 -3.78
C ALA A 97 20.20 15.98 -4.14
N GLY A 98 19.79 16.81 -3.17
CA GLY A 98 19.46 18.20 -3.40
C GLY A 98 18.20 18.42 -4.24
N LYS A 99 17.22 17.53 -4.15
CA LYS A 99 15.96 17.67 -4.88
C LYS A 99 15.23 18.96 -4.47
N PRO A 100 14.45 19.57 -5.40
CA PRO A 100 13.76 20.82 -5.10
C PRO A 100 12.73 20.66 -3.97
N SER A 101 12.42 21.77 -3.30
CA SER A 101 11.53 21.78 -2.12
C SER A 101 10.14 21.22 -2.39
N TRP A 102 9.59 21.43 -3.60
CA TRP A 102 8.28 20.88 -3.97
C TRP A 102 8.31 19.33 -4.04
N TRP A 103 9.42 18.75 -4.48
CA TRP A 103 9.62 17.30 -4.49
C TRP A 103 9.68 16.74 -3.07
N LEU A 104 10.46 17.39 -2.21
CA LEU A 104 10.56 17.01 -0.80
C LEU A 104 9.21 17.12 -0.08
N ALA A 105 8.43 18.17 -0.39
CA ALA A 105 7.08 18.33 0.18
C ALA A 105 6.16 17.18 -0.20
N LEU A 106 6.21 16.70 -1.44
CA LEU A 106 5.44 15.54 -1.89
C LEU A 106 5.84 14.26 -1.13
N LEU A 107 7.13 14.05 -0.92
CA LEU A 107 7.63 12.89 -0.18
C LEU A 107 7.25 12.96 1.30
N TRP A 108 7.28 14.14 1.91
CA TRP A 108 6.79 14.37 3.26
C TRP A 108 5.29 14.06 3.38
N LEU A 109 4.51 14.48 2.38
CA LEU A 109 3.07 14.27 2.36
C LEU A 109 2.71 12.78 2.26
N ARG A 110 3.54 11.97 1.58
CA ARG A 110 3.34 10.52 1.48
C ARG A 110 3.30 9.80 2.83
N LEU A 111 4.05 10.29 3.82
CA LEU A 111 4.12 9.65 5.14
C LEU A 111 2.76 9.68 5.87
N PRO A 112 2.11 10.84 6.08
CA PRO A 112 0.78 10.86 6.68
C PRO A 112 -0.29 10.24 5.78
N LEU A 113 -0.18 10.33 4.45
CA LEU A 113 -1.11 9.68 3.52
C LEU A 113 -1.09 8.16 3.68
N GLN A 114 0.05 7.57 4.01
CA GLN A 114 0.15 6.15 4.30
C GLN A 114 -0.69 5.76 5.52
N GLY A 115 -0.70 6.60 6.56
CA GLY A 115 -1.57 6.43 7.72
C GLY A 115 -3.05 6.57 7.37
N VAL A 116 -3.39 7.52 6.52
CA VAL A 116 -4.76 7.70 6.01
C VAL A 116 -5.21 6.48 5.22
N LEU A 117 -4.34 5.94 4.37
CA LEU A 117 -4.63 4.73 3.61
C LEU A 117 -4.83 3.51 4.53
N ALA A 118 -4.02 3.37 5.57
CA ALA A 118 -4.19 2.31 6.57
C ALA A 118 -5.55 2.42 7.27
N ALA A 119 -5.96 3.61 7.67
CA ALA A 119 -7.27 3.86 8.26
C ALA A 119 -8.41 3.54 7.28
N TRP A 120 -8.24 3.87 6.02
CA TRP A 120 -9.20 3.56 4.97
C TRP A 120 -9.34 2.04 4.77
N VAL A 121 -8.22 1.32 4.69
CA VAL A 121 -8.21 -0.16 4.57
C VAL A 121 -8.91 -0.78 5.78
N TRP A 122 -8.63 -0.30 6.97
CA TRP A 122 -9.33 -0.75 8.18
C TRP A 122 -10.84 -0.59 8.05
N LYS A 123 -11.26 0.59 7.60
CA LYS A 123 -12.69 0.91 7.44
C LYS A 123 -13.38 0.01 6.42
N VAL A 124 -12.80 -0.16 5.22
CA VAL A 124 -13.43 -0.96 4.16
C VAL A 124 -13.38 -2.46 4.44
N SER A 125 -12.40 -2.94 5.20
CA SER A 125 -12.29 -4.34 5.58
C SER A 125 -13.24 -4.75 6.70
N ARG A 126 -13.79 -3.78 7.43
CA ARG A 126 -14.69 -4.01 8.59
C ARG A 126 -16.15 -3.69 8.32
N ARG A 127 -16.47 -3.08 7.19
CA ARG A 127 -17.85 -2.77 6.85
C ARG A 127 -18.64 -4.04 6.54
N PRO A 128 -19.84 -4.20 7.12
CA PRO A 128 -20.77 -5.24 6.68
C PRO A 128 -21.24 -4.97 5.25
N ASP A 129 -21.71 -6.01 4.60
CA ASP A 129 -22.38 -5.89 3.28
C ASP A 129 -23.79 -5.38 3.45
#